data_a4fceed8050391258064cb3123de4daf
#
_entry.id   a4fceed8050391258064cb3123de4daf
#
_cell.length_a   1.000
_cell.length_b   1.000
_cell.length_c   1.000
_cell.angle_alpha   90.00
_cell.angle_beta   90.00
_cell.angle_gamma   90.00
#
_symmetry.space_group_name_H-M   'P 1'
#
loop_
_entity.id
_entity.type
_entity.pdbx_description
1 polymer ?
#
loop_
_entity_poly.entity_id
_entity_poly.type
_entity_poly.pdbx_seq_one_letter_code
_entity_poly.pdbx_strand_id
1 'polypeptide(L)'
;MRTTSVLPLSLVCSLLGGCVTSDHDPPFSVLSSSLLVDGSYGGHNFKLFVPGSYSPGRAMPLVMMLHGCTQDPTQFAAGTQMNALAESEGFLVVYPEQPSSVDSSKCWNWYSSAHQARGSGQPALLSGLVGELGKKYSIDSRRVYAGGLSAGAAMAVILGATYPDVFAAIAVGSGLEYKAAASSIDALTAMRSGGPSPAAQGMAAYRAMGSAARTVPVIVFHGSADATVAKVNADQLISQWAKTDDLAADGVADGNLTDTPSATTTGTARGGRTYSRSVYRDRTSGEEVLVKVLVDGMGHAWS
;
A
#
# COMPACT_ATOMS: atom_id res chain seq x y z
N MET A 1 -3.60 -37.90 -26.50
CA MET A 1 -4.64 -37.81 -27.54
C MET A 1 -6.00 -38.05 -26.90
N ARG A 2 -6.78 -37.03 -26.66
CA ARG A 2 -8.24 -36.99 -26.58
C ARG A 2 -8.66 -35.54 -26.64
N THR A 3 -9.13 -35.16 -27.82
CA THR A 3 -9.78 -33.90 -28.16
C THR A 3 -11.22 -33.95 -27.67
N THR A 4 -11.68 -32.94 -26.95
CA THR A 4 -13.12 -32.73 -26.71
C THR A 4 -13.54 -31.40 -27.33
N SER A 5 -14.33 -31.52 -28.39
CA SER A 5 -15.02 -30.49 -29.11
C SER A 5 -16.13 -29.87 -28.25
N VAL A 6 -16.25 -28.53 -28.31
CA VAL A 6 -17.42 -27.80 -27.81
C VAL A 6 -18.29 -27.41 -28.99
N LEU A 7 -19.54 -27.88 -28.98
CA LEU A 7 -20.58 -27.47 -29.94
C LEU A 7 -21.39 -26.28 -29.40
N PRO A 8 -21.83 -25.35 -30.26
CA PRO A 8 -22.71 -24.25 -29.89
C PRO A 8 -24.19 -24.69 -29.89
N LEU A 9 -24.93 -24.23 -28.89
CA LEU A 9 -26.36 -24.45 -28.79
C LEU A 9 -27.10 -23.24 -29.37
N SER A 10 -27.75 -23.45 -30.51
CA SER A 10 -28.64 -22.50 -31.20
C SER A 10 -30.03 -22.50 -30.60
N LEU A 11 -30.55 -21.31 -30.49
CA LEU A 11 -31.91 -20.83 -30.34
C LEU A 11 -33.01 -21.64 -31.04
N VAL A 12 -34.03 -22.05 -30.29
CA VAL A 12 -35.41 -22.32 -30.87
C VAL A 12 -36.43 -21.68 -29.92
N CYS A 13 -37.13 -20.70 -30.48
CA CYS A 13 -38.33 -20.08 -29.91
C CYS A 13 -39.56 -20.81 -30.47
N SER A 14 -40.52 -21.26 -29.66
CA SER A 14 -41.91 -21.50 -30.08
C SER A 14 -42.88 -21.47 -28.90
N LEU A 15 -43.66 -20.46 -28.86
CA LEU A 15 -45.07 -20.25 -28.45
C LEU A 15 -45.83 -21.46 -27.89
N LEU A 16 -46.42 -21.30 -26.70
CA LEU A 16 -47.87 -21.41 -26.39
C LEU A 16 -48.10 -21.33 -24.86
N GLY A 17 -48.80 -20.32 -24.45
CA GLY A 17 -49.88 -20.14 -23.52
C GLY A 17 -49.84 -20.86 -22.14
N GLY A 18 -49.89 -20.04 -21.09
CA GLY A 18 -50.25 -20.48 -19.75
C GLY A 18 -49.82 -19.44 -18.71
N CYS A 19 -50.70 -18.48 -18.40
CA CYS A 19 -50.56 -17.62 -17.22
C CYS A 19 -50.67 -18.50 -15.97
N VAL A 20 -49.56 -18.59 -15.22
CA VAL A 20 -49.59 -18.91 -13.79
C VAL A 20 -48.72 -17.86 -13.11
N THR A 21 -49.38 -16.94 -12.43
CA THR A 21 -48.75 -16.00 -11.51
C THR A 21 -48.28 -16.79 -10.29
N SER A 22 -47.02 -17.10 -10.22
CA SER A 22 -46.35 -17.42 -8.97
C SER A 22 -45.48 -16.25 -8.61
N ASP A 23 -45.98 -15.42 -7.68
CA ASP A 23 -45.20 -14.43 -6.93
C ASP A 23 -44.10 -15.16 -6.17
N HIS A 24 -42.94 -15.28 -6.81
CA HIS A 24 -41.66 -15.49 -6.15
C HIS A 24 -40.83 -14.30 -6.54
N ASP A 25 -41.03 -13.19 -5.80
CA ASP A 25 -40.02 -12.18 -5.69
C ASP A 25 -38.74 -12.86 -5.23
N PRO A 26 -37.60 -12.69 -5.95
CA PRO A 26 -36.33 -13.14 -5.42
C PRO A 26 -36.12 -12.40 -4.08
N PRO A 27 -35.52 -13.04 -3.06
CA PRO A 27 -35.31 -12.40 -1.78
C PRO A 27 -34.54 -11.09 -2.04
N PHE A 28 -35.13 -10.00 -1.62
CA PHE A 28 -34.53 -8.68 -1.62
C PHE A 28 -33.14 -8.83 -1.00
N SER A 29 -32.11 -8.92 -1.83
CA SER A 29 -30.73 -8.78 -1.36
C SER A 29 -30.65 -7.36 -0.83
N VAL A 30 -30.68 -7.20 0.48
CA VAL A 30 -30.33 -5.96 1.14
C VAL A 30 -28.89 -5.68 0.72
N LEU A 31 -28.70 -4.88 -0.31
CA LEU A 31 -27.40 -4.31 -0.65
C LEU A 31 -27.00 -3.52 0.58
N SER A 32 -26.11 -4.10 1.40
CA SER A 32 -25.56 -3.37 2.54
C SER A 32 -24.82 -2.18 1.96
N SER A 33 -25.25 -0.97 2.36
CA SER A 33 -24.56 0.24 1.94
C SER A 33 -23.18 0.30 2.57
N SER A 34 -22.19 0.74 1.80
CA SER A 34 -20.85 1.01 2.35
C SER A 34 -20.92 1.99 3.52
N LEU A 35 -20.04 1.81 4.49
CA LEU A 35 -19.98 2.64 5.70
C LEU A 35 -18.62 3.33 5.80
N LEU A 36 -18.64 4.60 6.20
CA LEU A 36 -17.45 5.29 6.67
C LEU A 36 -17.60 5.50 8.18
N VAL A 37 -16.77 4.78 8.95
CA VAL A 37 -16.84 4.73 10.40
C VAL A 37 -15.72 5.57 10.99
N ASP A 38 -16.04 6.45 11.92
CA ASP A 38 -15.07 7.17 12.73
C ASP A 38 -14.69 6.34 13.97
N GLY A 39 -13.40 6.36 14.31
CA GLY A 39 -12.88 5.68 15.48
C GLY A 39 -11.63 6.34 16.02
N SER A 40 -11.13 5.81 17.15
CA SER A 40 -9.87 6.25 17.74
C SER A 40 -9.09 5.08 18.33
N TYR A 41 -7.76 5.18 18.30
CA TYR A 41 -6.86 4.22 18.91
C TYR A 41 -5.55 4.91 19.32
N GLY A 42 -5.09 4.67 20.55
CA GLY A 42 -3.83 5.23 21.04
C GLY A 42 -3.74 6.76 20.99
N GLY A 43 -4.85 7.48 21.12
CA GLY A 43 -4.91 8.94 21.05
C GLY A 43 -4.95 9.52 19.63
N HIS A 44 -5.01 8.68 18.60
CA HIS A 44 -5.17 9.08 17.20
C HIS A 44 -6.57 8.70 16.70
N ASN A 45 -7.22 9.59 15.98
CA ASN A 45 -8.45 9.29 15.27
C ASN A 45 -8.14 8.49 14.00
N PHE A 46 -9.14 7.83 13.47
CA PHE A 46 -9.09 7.21 12.15
C PHE A 46 -10.48 7.19 11.50
N LYS A 47 -10.49 7.07 10.18
CA LYS A 47 -11.69 6.69 9.43
C LYS A 47 -11.50 5.29 8.87
N LEU A 48 -12.54 4.46 8.95
CA LEU A 48 -12.57 3.12 8.37
C LEU A 48 -13.68 3.06 7.32
N PHE A 49 -13.32 2.76 6.10
CA PHE A 49 -14.26 2.43 5.05
C PHE A 49 -14.54 0.93 5.06
N VAL A 50 -15.80 0.58 5.15
CA VAL A 50 -16.31 -0.80 5.10
C VAL A 50 -17.16 -0.93 3.82
N PRO A 51 -16.73 -1.74 2.83
CA PRO A 51 -17.48 -1.89 1.57
C PRO A 51 -18.81 -2.58 1.80
N GLY A 52 -19.79 -2.30 0.94
CA GLY A 52 -21.11 -2.91 0.99
C GLY A 52 -21.10 -4.43 0.90
N SER A 53 -20.06 -5.01 0.33
CA SER A 53 -19.85 -6.45 0.24
C SER A 53 -19.31 -7.10 1.53
N TYR A 54 -19.01 -6.32 2.58
CA TYR A 54 -18.52 -6.85 3.85
C TYR A 54 -19.59 -7.70 4.55
N SER A 55 -19.16 -8.85 5.08
CA SER A 55 -19.99 -9.71 5.92
C SER A 55 -19.17 -10.25 7.09
N PRO A 56 -19.67 -10.16 8.33
CA PRO A 56 -19.02 -10.79 9.48
C PRO A 56 -18.75 -12.28 9.23
N GLY A 57 -17.56 -12.76 9.60
CA GLY A 57 -17.12 -14.13 9.37
C GLY A 57 -16.46 -14.37 8.00
N ARG A 58 -16.62 -13.48 7.02
CA ARG A 58 -15.89 -13.52 5.75
C ARG A 58 -14.70 -12.59 5.81
N ALA A 59 -13.50 -13.16 5.95
CA ALA A 59 -12.27 -12.37 6.07
C ALA A 59 -11.94 -11.61 4.77
N MET A 60 -11.72 -10.30 4.90
CA MET A 60 -11.37 -9.39 3.81
C MET A 60 -9.95 -8.80 3.99
N PRO A 61 -9.29 -8.36 2.90
CA PRO A 61 -8.07 -7.58 3.00
C PRO A 61 -8.30 -6.25 3.74
N LEU A 62 -7.24 -5.72 4.35
CA LEU A 62 -7.20 -4.37 4.92
C LEU A 62 -6.08 -3.57 4.27
N VAL A 63 -6.39 -2.36 3.82
CA VAL A 63 -5.41 -1.39 3.35
C VAL A 63 -5.36 -0.22 4.33
N MET A 64 -4.20 0.06 4.90
CA MET A 64 -3.93 1.24 5.71
C MET A 64 -3.38 2.34 4.82
N MET A 65 -4.05 3.50 4.76
CA MET A 65 -3.71 4.63 3.92
C MET A 65 -3.26 5.82 4.78
N LEU A 66 -1.96 6.17 4.68
CA LEU A 66 -1.31 7.20 5.48
C LEU A 66 -1.18 8.49 4.69
N HIS A 67 -1.85 9.54 5.14
CA HIS A 67 -1.86 10.86 4.49
C HIS A 67 -0.51 11.57 4.55
N GLY A 68 -0.27 12.51 3.64
CA GLY A 68 0.89 13.42 3.67
C GLY A 68 0.74 14.52 4.72
N CYS A 69 1.81 15.32 4.90
CA CYS A 69 1.77 16.49 5.77
C CYS A 69 0.61 17.43 5.38
N THR A 70 0.04 18.12 6.35
CA THR A 70 -1.08 19.08 6.24
C THR A 70 -2.42 18.49 5.81
N GLN A 71 -2.46 17.22 5.45
CA GLN A 71 -3.68 16.52 5.08
C GLN A 71 -4.38 15.93 6.31
N ASP A 72 -5.57 15.38 6.06
CA ASP A 72 -6.36 14.60 7.01
C ASP A 72 -6.96 13.35 6.33
N PRO A 73 -7.54 12.42 7.10
CA PRO A 73 -8.15 11.20 6.56
C PRO A 73 -9.24 11.45 5.51
N THR A 74 -10.06 12.50 5.65
CA THR A 74 -11.12 12.80 4.70
C THR A 74 -10.59 13.29 3.37
N GLN A 75 -9.65 14.22 3.41
CA GLN A 75 -8.98 14.74 2.21
C GLN A 75 -8.22 13.63 1.49
N PHE A 76 -7.52 12.77 2.25
CA PHE A 76 -6.73 11.69 1.66
C PHE A 76 -7.61 10.60 1.04
N ALA A 77 -8.71 10.21 1.70
CA ALA A 77 -9.69 9.28 1.15
C ALA A 77 -10.30 9.80 -0.16
N ALA A 78 -10.67 11.09 -0.19
CA ALA A 78 -11.22 11.74 -1.39
C ALA A 78 -10.17 11.81 -2.52
N GLY A 79 -8.93 12.22 -2.20
CA GLY A 79 -7.86 12.40 -3.18
C GLY A 79 -7.36 11.09 -3.79
N THR A 80 -7.31 10.01 -3.02
CA THR A 80 -6.86 8.69 -3.50
C THR A 80 -7.96 7.90 -4.19
N GLN A 81 -9.23 8.23 -3.96
CA GLN A 81 -10.40 7.46 -4.40
C GLN A 81 -10.36 5.98 -3.99
N MET A 82 -9.57 5.65 -2.97
CA MET A 82 -9.36 4.28 -2.53
C MET A 82 -10.67 3.62 -2.05
N ASN A 83 -11.64 4.40 -1.54
CA ASN A 83 -12.95 3.89 -1.16
C ASN A 83 -13.73 3.33 -2.36
N ALA A 84 -13.67 3.98 -3.53
CA ALA A 84 -14.33 3.49 -4.73
C ALA A 84 -13.72 2.17 -5.21
N LEU A 85 -12.39 2.06 -5.15
CA LEU A 85 -11.69 0.81 -5.45
C LEU A 85 -12.02 -0.27 -4.42
N ALA A 86 -12.06 0.08 -3.14
CA ALA A 86 -12.41 -0.85 -2.06
C ALA A 86 -13.84 -1.40 -2.18
N GLU A 87 -14.77 -0.57 -2.63
CA GLU A 87 -16.14 -0.98 -2.92
C GLU A 87 -16.20 -2.00 -4.06
N SER A 88 -15.45 -1.75 -5.15
CA SER A 88 -15.46 -2.64 -6.32
C SER A 88 -14.72 -3.95 -6.08
N GLU A 89 -13.61 -3.93 -5.34
CA GLU A 89 -12.71 -5.07 -5.18
C GLU A 89 -12.92 -5.85 -3.87
N GLY A 90 -13.68 -5.31 -2.92
CA GLY A 90 -14.04 -5.97 -1.67
C GLY A 90 -12.90 -6.01 -0.65
N PHE A 91 -12.45 -4.85 -0.19
CA PHE A 91 -11.49 -4.72 0.91
C PHE A 91 -11.82 -3.56 1.84
N LEU A 92 -11.31 -3.61 3.07
CA LEU A 92 -11.43 -2.55 4.08
C LEU A 92 -10.32 -1.51 3.86
N VAL A 93 -10.62 -0.22 4.12
CA VAL A 93 -9.58 0.82 4.12
C VAL A 93 -9.60 1.59 5.42
N VAL A 94 -8.47 1.64 6.12
CA VAL A 94 -8.31 2.49 7.30
C VAL A 94 -7.40 3.68 6.98
N TYR A 95 -7.86 4.87 7.40
CA TYR A 95 -7.14 6.13 7.27
C TYR A 95 -6.85 6.68 8.67
N PRO A 96 -5.69 6.35 9.27
CA PRO A 96 -5.30 6.96 10.54
C PRO A 96 -5.03 8.46 10.36
N GLU A 97 -5.29 9.24 11.41
CA GLU A 97 -4.99 10.66 11.46
C GLU A 97 -3.71 10.92 12.26
N GLN A 98 -2.81 11.70 11.69
CA GLN A 98 -1.75 12.33 12.46
C GLN A 98 -2.28 13.64 13.01
N PRO A 99 -2.52 13.75 14.33
CA PRO A 99 -3.12 14.96 14.89
C PRO A 99 -2.13 16.12 14.96
N SER A 100 -2.64 17.33 14.79
CA SER A 100 -1.84 18.56 14.91
C SER A 100 -1.27 18.81 16.32
N SER A 101 -1.79 18.14 17.34
CA SER A 101 -1.24 18.17 18.70
C SER A 101 0.05 17.36 18.83
N VAL A 102 0.32 16.42 17.93
CA VAL A 102 1.56 15.63 17.90
C VAL A 102 2.58 16.27 16.96
N ASP A 103 2.12 16.73 15.81
CA ASP A 103 2.94 17.48 14.83
C ASP A 103 2.07 18.58 14.21
N SER A 104 2.50 19.85 14.34
CA SER A 104 1.71 21.01 13.89
C SER A 104 1.41 21.01 12.40
N SER A 105 2.25 20.35 11.59
CA SER A 105 2.07 20.16 10.17
C SER A 105 1.38 18.84 9.83
N LYS A 106 0.91 18.08 10.83
CA LYS A 106 0.31 16.76 10.67
C LYS A 106 1.21 15.78 9.89
N CYS A 107 2.53 15.95 9.97
CA CYS A 107 3.47 15.02 9.35
C CYS A 107 3.67 13.80 10.24
N TRP A 108 3.64 12.60 9.67
CA TRP A 108 4.17 11.40 10.34
C TRP A 108 5.66 11.61 10.62
N ASN A 109 6.11 11.30 11.85
CA ASN A 109 7.45 11.64 12.31
C ASN A 109 8.52 10.64 11.83
N TRP A 110 8.52 10.30 10.55
CA TRP A 110 9.38 9.33 9.90
C TRP A 110 10.88 9.62 10.06
N TYR A 111 11.24 10.87 10.27
CA TYR A 111 12.61 11.38 10.45
C TYR A 111 13.11 11.31 11.90
N SER A 112 12.31 10.87 12.84
CA SER A 112 12.70 10.74 14.24
C SER A 112 13.03 9.29 14.57
N SER A 113 14.21 9.06 15.17
CA SER A 113 14.66 7.72 15.57
C SER A 113 13.70 6.99 16.51
N ALA A 114 12.90 7.73 17.31
CA ALA A 114 11.86 7.18 18.18
C ALA A 114 10.70 6.52 17.40
N HIS A 115 10.58 6.81 16.12
CA HIS A 115 9.51 6.31 15.24
C HIS A 115 10.04 5.39 14.11
N GLN A 116 11.23 4.81 14.28
CA GLN A 116 11.88 4.00 13.26
C GLN A 116 12.19 2.56 13.72
N ALA A 117 11.58 2.12 14.81
CA ALA A 117 11.83 0.80 15.37
C ALA A 117 10.53 0.09 15.78
N ARG A 118 10.57 -1.25 15.76
CA ARG A 118 9.48 -2.08 16.27
C ARG A 118 9.28 -1.82 17.77
N GLY A 119 8.04 -1.81 18.23
CA GLY A 119 7.67 -1.65 19.64
C GLY A 119 7.69 -0.22 20.15
N SER A 120 7.99 0.78 19.30
CA SER A 120 8.04 2.18 19.71
C SER A 120 7.33 3.12 18.75
N GLY A 121 6.87 4.26 19.25
CA GLY A 121 6.35 5.39 18.48
C GLY A 121 5.18 5.05 17.56
N GLN A 122 5.09 5.77 16.46
CA GLN A 122 3.99 5.66 15.51
C GLN A 122 3.90 4.29 14.80
N PRO A 123 5.00 3.60 14.43
CA PRO A 123 4.86 2.26 13.86
C PRO A 123 4.21 1.27 14.81
N ALA A 124 4.49 1.34 16.11
CA ALA A 124 3.84 0.48 17.11
C ALA A 124 2.35 0.80 17.24
N LEU A 125 1.97 2.08 17.23
CA LEU A 125 0.58 2.53 17.24
C LEU A 125 -0.17 2.04 16.01
N LEU A 126 0.38 2.22 14.82
CA LEU A 126 -0.26 1.85 13.56
C LEU A 126 -0.41 0.33 13.41
N SER A 127 0.61 -0.44 13.80
CA SER A 127 0.51 -1.90 13.85
C SER A 127 -0.54 -2.36 14.89
N GLY A 128 -0.58 -1.72 16.06
CA GLY A 128 -1.59 -2.00 17.09
C GLY A 128 -3.02 -1.70 16.65
N LEU A 129 -3.23 -0.65 15.84
CA LEU A 129 -4.52 -0.35 15.24
C LEU A 129 -5.03 -1.49 14.35
N VAL A 130 -4.16 -2.14 13.57
CA VAL A 130 -4.54 -3.33 12.79
C VAL A 130 -5.07 -4.43 13.70
N GLY A 131 -4.38 -4.70 14.80
CA GLY A 131 -4.82 -5.69 15.79
C GLY A 131 -6.16 -5.34 16.45
N GLU A 132 -6.40 -4.05 16.75
CA GLU A 132 -7.68 -3.59 17.29
C GLU A 132 -8.83 -3.72 16.29
N LEU A 133 -8.59 -3.39 15.02
CA LEU A 133 -9.58 -3.58 13.97
C LEU A 133 -9.89 -5.05 13.73
N GLY A 134 -8.89 -5.94 13.83
CA GLY A 134 -9.07 -7.39 13.70
C GLY A 134 -9.94 -8.02 14.79
N LYS A 135 -10.13 -7.36 15.94
CA LYS A 135 -11.10 -7.79 16.97
C LYS A 135 -12.54 -7.46 16.62
N LYS A 136 -12.76 -6.47 15.76
CA LYS A 136 -14.10 -5.93 15.42
C LYS A 136 -14.56 -6.34 14.04
N TYR A 137 -13.61 -6.56 13.13
CA TYR A 137 -13.88 -6.86 11.73
C TYR A 137 -13.17 -8.15 11.31
N SER A 138 -13.79 -8.91 10.41
CA SER A 138 -13.18 -10.11 9.83
C SER A 138 -12.12 -9.70 8.81
N ILE A 139 -10.87 -9.54 9.27
CA ILE A 139 -9.71 -9.16 8.46
C ILE A 139 -8.88 -10.41 8.16
N ASP A 140 -8.47 -10.60 6.90
CA ASP A 140 -7.47 -11.61 6.55
C ASP A 140 -6.08 -11.08 6.93
N SER A 141 -5.52 -11.61 8.01
CA SER A 141 -4.21 -11.19 8.54
C SER A 141 -3.05 -11.40 7.56
N ARG A 142 -3.22 -12.20 6.51
CA ARG A 142 -2.22 -12.40 5.45
C ARG A 142 -2.34 -11.36 4.34
N ARG A 143 -3.39 -10.55 4.34
CA ARG A 143 -3.69 -9.54 3.32
C ARG A 143 -3.93 -8.16 3.96
N VAL A 144 -2.97 -7.73 4.78
CA VAL A 144 -2.92 -6.39 5.35
C VAL A 144 -1.80 -5.62 4.65
N TYR A 145 -2.11 -4.43 4.16
CA TYR A 145 -1.21 -3.62 3.37
C TYR A 145 -1.11 -2.21 3.95
N ALA A 146 0.03 -1.56 3.77
CA ALA A 146 0.19 -0.14 4.10
C ALA A 146 0.61 0.66 2.88
N GLY A 147 0.01 1.83 2.71
CA GLY A 147 0.43 2.76 1.68
C GLY A 147 0.26 4.20 2.16
N GLY A 148 0.87 5.14 1.45
CA GLY A 148 0.73 6.54 1.79
C GLY A 148 1.42 7.48 0.82
N LEU A 149 1.28 8.78 1.10
CA LEU A 149 1.90 9.86 0.35
C LEU A 149 2.92 10.60 1.23
N SER A 150 4.09 10.96 0.68
CA SER A 150 5.04 11.85 1.34
C SER A 150 5.48 11.30 2.72
N ALA A 151 5.25 12.03 3.81
CA ALA A 151 5.50 11.56 5.17
C ALA A 151 4.75 10.26 5.51
N GLY A 152 3.52 10.07 5.00
CA GLY A 152 2.77 8.83 5.14
C GLY A 152 3.41 7.66 4.37
N ALA A 153 3.97 7.93 3.20
CA ALA A 153 4.70 6.93 2.43
C ALA A 153 6.01 6.51 3.13
N ALA A 154 6.76 7.47 3.69
CA ALA A 154 7.95 7.17 4.48
C ALA A 154 7.61 6.36 5.74
N MET A 155 6.46 6.62 6.38
CA MET A 155 5.97 5.81 7.49
C MET A 155 5.55 4.40 7.03
N ALA A 156 4.95 4.24 5.83
CA ALA A 156 4.65 2.92 5.26
C ALA A 156 5.94 2.11 5.03
N VAL A 157 7.03 2.74 4.59
CA VAL A 157 8.36 2.11 4.48
C VAL A 157 8.85 1.61 5.85
N ILE A 158 8.68 2.42 6.91
CA ILE A 158 9.04 2.02 8.27
C ILE A 158 8.19 0.83 8.72
N LEU A 159 6.88 0.82 8.41
CA LEU A 159 6.00 -0.31 8.74
C LEU A 159 6.43 -1.59 8.03
N GLY A 160 6.76 -1.54 6.75
CA GLY A 160 7.29 -2.68 6.01
C GLY A 160 8.60 -3.24 6.60
N ALA A 161 9.49 -2.36 7.06
CA ALA A 161 10.75 -2.75 7.67
C ALA A 161 10.63 -3.24 9.12
N THR A 162 9.66 -2.73 9.89
CA THR A 162 9.56 -3.03 11.33
C THR A 162 8.46 -4.03 11.68
N TYR A 163 7.45 -4.20 10.83
CA TYR A 163 6.31 -5.10 11.00
C TYR A 163 6.00 -5.92 9.73
N PRO A 164 6.99 -6.61 9.15
CA PRO A 164 6.77 -7.42 7.94
C PRO A 164 5.83 -8.61 8.18
N ASP A 165 5.65 -9.03 9.43
CA ASP A 165 4.68 -10.03 9.87
C ASP A 165 3.23 -9.53 9.91
N VAL A 166 3.02 -8.20 9.89
CA VAL A 166 1.70 -7.58 9.87
C VAL A 166 1.35 -7.08 8.47
N PHE A 167 2.28 -6.38 7.81
CA PHE A 167 2.04 -5.77 6.50
C PHE A 167 2.60 -6.64 5.38
N ALA A 168 1.70 -7.24 4.60
CA ALA A 168 2.03 -8.18 3.52
C ALA A 168 2.80 -7.52 2.35
N ALA A 169 2.50 -6.26 2.04
CA ALA A 169 3.21 -5.44 1.06
C ALA A 169 2.98 -3.95 1.37
N ILE A 170 3.77 -3.07 0.74
CA ILE A 170 3.65 -1.62 0.91
C ILE A 170 3.57 -0.88 -0.43
N ALA A 171 2.88 0.28 -0.40
CA ALA A 171 2.79 1.23 -1.52
C ALA A 171 3.32 2.60 -1.10
N VAL A 172 4.24 3.15 -1.87
CA VAL A 172 5.03 4.34 -1.51
C VAL A 172 4.83 5.43 -2.56
N GLY A 173 4.00 6.43 -2.26
CA GLY A 173 3.78 7.60 -3.12
C GLY A 173 4.70 8.75 -2.71
N SER A 174 5.67 9.14 -3.56
CA SER A 174 6.61 10.25 -3.27
C SER A 174 7.24 10.16 -1.87
N GLY A 175 7.67 8.95 -1.47
CA GLY A 175 8.25 8.66 -0.16
C GLY A 175 9.77 8.62 -0.16
N LEU A 176 10.34 8.15 0.94
CA LEU A 176 11.78 8.04 1.17
C LEU A 176 12.14 6.66 1.73
N GLU A 177 13.40 6.27 1.58
CA GLU A 177 13.92 5.00 2.09
C GLU A 177 13.88 4.91 3.63
N TYR A 178 14.02 3.69 4.15
CA TYR A 178 14.08 3.44 5.60
C TYR A 178 15.26 4.20 6.23
N LYS A 179 14.98 4.96 7.31
CA LYS A 179 15.97 5.80 7.98
C LYS A 179 16.68 6.81 7.04
N ALA A 180 15.95 7.35 6.07
CA ALA A 180 16.46 8.41 5.21
C ALA A 180 16.91 9.66 5.97
N ALA A 181 16.42 9.86 7.19
CA ALA A 181 16.80 10.95 8.09
C ALA A 181 16.76 10.50 9.55
N ALA A 182 17.49 11.22 10.43
CA ALA A 182 17.48 11.04 11.88
C ALA A 182 17.02 12.31 12.64
N SER A 183 16.80 13.41 11.91
CA SER A 183 16.33 14.70 12.43
C SER A 183 15.49 15.43 11.38
N SER A 184 14.80 16.49 11.80
CA SER A 184 14.03 17.35 10.87
C SER A 184 14.93 18.10 9.87
N ILE A 185 16.16 18.41 10.25
CA ILE A 185 17.12 19.05 9.35
C ILE A 185 17.59 18.06 8.28
N ASP A 186 17.94 16.83 8.69
CA ASP A 186 18.32 15.77 7.76
C ASP A 186 17.16 15.43 6.81
N ALA A 187 15.91 15.50 7.32
CA ALA A 187 14.73 15.26 6.50
C ALA A 187 14.62 16.22 5.32
N LEU A 188 14.87 17.51 5.52
CA LEU A 188 14.87 18.51 4.44
C LEU A 188 15.94 18.21 3.39
N THR A 189 17.11 17.76 3.83
CA THR A 189 18.21 17.38 2.93
C THR A 189 17.83 16.09 2.16
N ALA A 190 17.34 15.07 2.86
CA ALA A 190 16.95 13.82 2.25
C ALA A 190 15.83 14.02 1.21
N MET A 191 14.82 14.82 1.51
CA MET A 191 13.75 15.14 0.56
C MET A 191 14.29 15.76 -0.74
N ARG A 192 15.28 16.65 -0.66
CA ARG A 192 15.80 17.40 -1.82
C ARG A 192 16.87 16.65 -2.60
N SER A 193 17.69 15.84 -1.92
CA SER A 193 18.94 15.31 -2.48
C SER A 193 19.12 13.81 -2.28
N GLY A 194 18.14 13.14 -1.66
CA GLY A 194 18.24 11.74 -1.25
C GLY A 194 18.76 11.57 0.17
N GLY A 195 18.49 10.38 0.71
CA GLY A 195 18.94 9.94 2.03
C GLY A 195 20.41 9.44 2.01
N PRO A 196 20.82 8.70 3.05
CA PRO A 196 22.13 8.06 3.13
C PRO A 196 22.33 6.98 2.05
N SER A 197 23.34 6.10 2.24
CA SER A 197 23.58 4.98 1.32
C SER A 197 22.42 3.99 1.33
N PRO A 198 21.72 3.75 0.21
CA PRO A 198 20.60 2.79 0.15
C PRO A 198 21.01 1.37 0.53
N ALA A 199 22.24 0.96 0.22
CA ALA A 199 22.75 -0.35 0.62
C ALA A 199 22.89 -0.48 2.15
N ALA A 200 23.35 0.57 2.83
CA ALA A 200 23.42 0.60 4.29
C ALA A 200 22.01 0.61 4.91
N GLN A 201 21.10 1.37 4.32
CA GLN A 201 19.70 1.42 4.79
C GLN A 201 18.94 0.11 4.50
N GLY A 202 19.27 -0.59 3.41
CA GLY A 202 18.76 -1.92 3.12
C GLY A 202 19.16 -2.95 4.18
N MET A 203 20.41 -2.95 4.58
CA MET A 203 20.88 -3.78 5.70
C MET A 203 20.24 -3.39 7.04
N ALA A 204 20.01 -2.08 7.26
CA ALA A 204 19.35 -1.59 8.47
C ALA A 204 17.87 -2.01 8.52
N ALA A 205 17.16 -1.97 7.39
CA ALA A 205 15.79 -2.45 7.26
C ALA A 205 15.69 -3.96 7.50
N TYR A 206 16.55 -4.76 6.88
CA TYR A 206 16.63 -6.21 7.13
C TYR A 206 16.85 -6.53 8.62
N ARG A 207 17.78 -5.84 9.28
CA ARG A 207 18.00 -6.00 10.73
C ARG A 207 16.79 -5.60 11.56
N ALA A 208 16.04 -4.58 11.14
CA ALA A 208 14.82 -4.14 11.82
C ALA A 208 13.67 -5.15 11.72
N MET A 209 13.63 -5.96 10.64
CA MET A 209 12.68 -7.08 10.49
C MET A 209 12.91 -8.16 11.57
N GLY A 210 14.15 -8.36 12.02
CA GLY A 210 14.51 -9.34 13.04
C GLY A 210 14.09 -10.75 12.68
N SER A 211 13.49 -11.49 13.61
CA SER A 211 13.00 -12.87 13.39
C SER A 211 11.79 -12.96 12.45
N ALA A 212 11.17 -11.83 12.11
CA ALA A 212 10.07 -11.76 11.16
C ALA A 212 10.53 -11.46 9.73
N ALA A 213 11.85 -11.48 9.47
CA ALA A 213 12.41 -11.17 8.16
C ALA A 213 11.80 -12.05 7.06
N ARG A 214 11.36 -11.40 6.02
CA ARG A 214 10.83 -12.00 4.78
C ARG A 214 10.85 -10.98 3.66
N THR A 215 10.77 -11.42 2.44
CA THR A 215 10.52 -10.56 1.28
C THR A 215 9.20 -9.80 1.44
N VAL A 216 9.23 -8.47 1.28
CA VAL A 216 8.08 -7.58 1.35
C VAL A 216 7.92 -6.90 -0.01
N PRO A 217 6.92 -7.25 -0.83
CA PRO A 217 6.67 -6.58 -2.09
C PRO A 217 6.42 -5.08 -1.91
N VAL A 218 7.05 -4.27 -2.78
CA VAL A 218 6.96 -2.81 -2.73
C VAL A 218 6.61 -2.23 -4.09
N ILE A 219 5.60 -1.36 -4.12
CA ILE A 219 5.33 -0.51 -5.28
C ILE A 219 5.62 0.96 -4.94
N VAL A 220 6.40 1.61 -5.78
CA VAL A 220 6.78 3.03 -5.67
C VAL A 220 6.14 3.83 -6.80
N PHE A 221 5.37 4.85 -6.45
CA PHE A 221 4.86 5.86 -7.38
C PHE A 221 5.57 7.19 -7.13
N HIS A 222 6.04 7.84 -8.20
CA HIS A 222 6.73 9.13 -8.07
C HIS A 222 6.49 10.00 -9.29
N GLY A 223 6.39 11.31 -9.07
CA GLY A 223 6.29 12.28 -10.16
C GLY A 223 7.67 12.70 -10.67
N SER A 224 7.86 12.75 -11.99
CA SER A 224 9.14 13.19 -12.55
C SER A 224 9.45 14.68 -12.32
N ALA A 225 8.42 15.49 -12.00
CA ALA A 225 8.52 16.90 -11.67
C ALA A 225 8.25 17.20 -10.19
N ASP A 226 8.42 16.21 -9.30
CA ASP A 226 8.25 16.39 -7.86
C ASP A 226 9.39 17.27 -7.30
N ALA A 227 9.05 18.50 -6.90
CA ALA A 227 9.96 19.47 -6.34
C ALA A 227 10.02 19.44 -4.80
N THR A 228 9.14 18.66 -4.14
CA THR A 228 9.10 18.53 -2.67
C THR A 228 9.95 17.35 -2.21
N VAL A 229 9.72 16.19 -2.79
CA VAL A 229 10.55 15.00 -2.60
C VAL A 229 11.17 14.66 -3.94
N ALA A 230 12.45 14.94 -4.08
CA ALA A 230 13.14 14.77 -5.36
C ALA A 230 13.12 13.32 -5.83
N LYS A 231 13.02 13.14 -7.16
CA LYS A 231 12.93 11.82 -7.82
C LYS A 231 14.03 10.83 -7.39
N VAL A 232 15.20 11.31 -6.99
CA VAL A 232 16.30 10.47 -6.49
C VAL A 232 15.84 9.56 -5.34
N ASN A 233 14.86 9.98 -4.54
CA ASN A 233 14.33 9.19 -3.44
C ASN A 233 13.58 7.94 -3.93
N ALA A 234 12.93 7.99 -5.10
CA ALA A 234 12.33 6.80 -5.69
C ALA A 234 13.38 5.77 -6.12
N ASP A 235 14.50 6.24 -6.65
CA ASP A 235 15.61 5.37 -7.06
C ASP A 235 16.28 4.74 -5.82
N GLN A 236 16.51 5.53 -4.76
CA GLN A 236 17.05 5.05 -3.49
C GLN A 236 16.12 4.05 -2.78
N LEU A 237 14.80 4.28 -2.81
CA LEU A 237 13.81 3.31 -2.30
C LEU A 237 13.96 1.95 -2.97
N ILE A 238 14.07 1.91 -4.29
CA ILE A 238 14.27 0.66 -5.03
C ILE A 238 15.59 0.00 -4.63
N SER A 239 16.68 0.75 -4.61
CA SER A 239 18.00 0.20 -4.22
C SER A 239 18.02 -0.31 -2.79
N GLN A 240 17.37 0.42 -1.87
CA GLN A 240 17.24 0.00 -0.46
C GLN A 240 16.44 -1.29 -0.34
N TRP A 241 15.23 -1.35 -0.98
CA TRP A 241 14.37 -2.52 -0.87
C TRP A 241 14.91 -3.73 -1.62
N ALA A 242 15.59 -3.52 -2.76
CA ALA A 242 16.29 -4.60 -3.43
C ALA A 242 17.32 -5.26 -2.48
N LYS A 243 18.10 -4.45 -1.77
CA LYS A 243 19.06 -4.96 -0.77
C LYS A 243 18.39 -5.59 0.45
N THR A 244 17.26 -5.03 0.90
CA THR A 244 16.52 -5.56 2.05
C THR A 244 15.95 -6.94 1.74
N ASP A 245 15.27 -7.08 0.60
CA ASP A 245 14.56 -8.29 0.23
C ASP A 245 15.50 -9.39 -0.28
N ASP A 246 16.64 -9.01 -0.91
CA ASP A 246 17.72 -9.93 -1.23
C ASP A 246 18.24 -10.65 0.04
N LEU A 247 18.48 -9.88 1.11
CA LEU A 247 18.85 -10.42 2.42
C LEU A 247 17.70 -11.16 3.13
N ALA A 248 16.48 -10.69 2.99
CA ALA A 248 15.33 -11.25 3.70
C ALA A 248 14.86 -12.60 3.14
N ALA A 249 15.23 -12.92 1.89
CA ALA A 249 14.88 -14.16 1.24
C ALA A 249 15.57 -15.37 1.88
N ASP A 250 16.87 -15.27 2.16
CA ASP A 250 17.67 -16.41 2.66
C ASP A 250 18.81 -16.02 3.63
N GLY A 251 18.96 -14.74 3.95
CA GLY A 251 20.01 -14.20 4.82
C GLY A 251 21.32 -13.89 4.08
N VAL A 252 21.39 -14.08 2.76
CA VAL A 252 22.58 -13.89 1.95
C VAL A 252 22.41 -12.72 0.99
N ALA A 253 23.44 -11.90 0.83
CA ALA A 253 23.44 -10.82 -0.13
C ALA A 253 24.07 -11.29 -1.46
N ASP A 254 23.38 -12.16 -2.17
CA ASP A 254 23.89 -12.82 -3.38
C ASP A 254 23.42 -12.17 -4.70
N GLY A 255 22.55 -11.14 -4.61
CA GLY A 255 22.08 -10.38 -5.75
C GLY A 255 20.95 -11.08 -6.52
N ASN A 256 20.19 -11.97 -5.87
CA ASN A 256 19.00 -12.55 -6.45
C ASN A 256 17.93 -11.49 -6.75
N LEU A 257 17.87 -10.43 -5.92
CA LEU A 257 17.11 -9.23 -6.21
C LEU A 257 18.05 -8.01 -6.29
N THR A 258 18.00 -7.26 -7.38
CA THR A 258 18.84 -6.07 -7.60
C THR A 258 17.99 -4.86 -7.98
N ASP A 259 18.59 -3.67 -7.93
CA ASP A 259 17.97 -2.41 -8.38
C ASP A 259 18.06 -2.18 -9.91
N THR A 260 18.52 -3.18 -10.65
CA THR A 260 18.46 -3.19 -12.11
C THR A 260 17.12 -3.77 -12.55
N PRO A 261 16.28 -3.02 -13.28
CA PRO A 261 14.97 -3.51 -13.66
C PRO A 261 15.05 -4.70 -14.63
N SER A 262 14.25 -5.73 -14.36
CA SER A 262 14.09 -6.89 -15.25
C SER A 262 13.33 -6.52 -16.52
N ALA A 263 12.45 -5.52 -16.45
CA ALA A 263 11.71 -4.98 -17.57
C ALA A 263 11.27 -3.54 -17.28
N THR A 264 11.18 -2.72 -18.32
CA THR A 264 10.55 -1.39 -18.25
C THR A 264 9.59 -1.25 -19.41
N THR A 265 8.38 -0.81 -19.10
CA THR A 265 7.32 -0.52 -20.08
C THR A 265 6.86 0.92 -19.90
N THR A 266 6.31 1.50 -20.94
CA THR A 266 5.69 2.83 -20.91
C THR A 266 4.20 2.68 -21.18
N GLY A 267 3.41 3.59 -20.63
CA GLY A 267 1.97 3.63 -20.83
C GLY A 267 1.41 5.04 -20.66
N THR A 268 0.13 5.17 -20.93
CA THR A 268 -0.62 6.39 -20.70
C THR A 268 -1.76 6.11 -19.73
N ALA A 269 -1.80 6.83 -18.63
CA ALA A 269 -2.86 6.70 -17.64
C ALA A 269 -4.18 7.32 -18.16
N ARG A 270 -5.30 6.93 -17.56
CA ARG A 270 -6.60 7.56 -17.81
C ARG A 270 -6.51 9.04 -17.40
N GLY A 271 -6.63 9.94 -18.36
CA GLY A 271 -6.37 11.38 -18.17
C GLY A 271 -5.14 11.91 -18.90
N GLY A 272 -4.44 11.04 -19.66
CA GLY A 272 -3.45 11.44 -20.66
C GLY A 272 -2.00 11.56 -20.14
N ARG A 273 -1.73 11.37 -18.85
CA ARG A 273 -0.35 11.37 -18.35
C ARG A 273 0.38 10.10 -18.77
N THR A 274 1.58 10.26 -19.30
CA THR A 274 2.47 9.14 -19.60
C THR A 274 3.22 8.71 -18.34
N TYR A 275 3.61 7.43 -18.30
CA TYR A 275 4.42 6.88 -17.21
C TYR A 275 5.35 5.80 -17.72
N SER A 276 6.42 5.55 -16.99
CA SER A 276 7.23 4.34 -17.10
C SER A 276 6.99 3.44 -15.88
N ARG A 277 6.87 2.12 -16.14
CA ARG A 277 6.75 1.08 -15.13
C ARG A 277 7.97 0.17 -15.23
N SER A 278 8.84 0.20 -14.24
CA SER A 278 9.98 -0.68 -14.10
C SER A 278 9.67 -1.78 -13.08
N VAL A 279 9.98 -3.01 -13.43
CA VAL A 279 9.73 -4.23 -12.62
C VAL A 279 11.05 -4.86 -12.24
N TYR A 280 11.17 -5.28 -11.01
CA TYR A 280 12.34 -5.93 -10.45
C TYR A 280 11.91 -7.31 -9.93
N ARG A 281 12.48 -8.35 -10.51
CA ARG A 281 12.12 -9.73 -10.21
C ARG A 281 13.21 -10.39 -9.41
N ASP A 282 12.80 -11.19 -8.44
CA ASP A 282 13.68 -12.16 -7.84
C ASP A 282 14.11 -13.18 -8.91
N ARG A 283 15.41 -13.40 -9.04
CA ARG A 283 15.98 -14.25 -10.09
C ARG A 283 15.75 -15.73 -9.86
N THR A 284 15.51 -16.14 -8.61
CA THR A 284 15.29 -17.53 -8.24
C THR A 284 13.83 -17.92 -8.43
N SER A 285 12.90 -17.12 -7.92
CA SER A 285 11.46 -17.40 -8.03
C SER A 285 10.82 -16.87 -9.31
N GLY A 286 11.40 -15.83 -9.93
CA GLY A 286 10.82 -15.11 -11.05
C GLY A 286 9.69 -14.16 -10.64
N GLU A 287 9.36 -14.05 -9.36
CA GLU A 287 8.28 -13.19 -8.86
C GLU A 287 8.62 -11.70 -8.96
N GLU A 288 7.62 -10.88 -9.26
CA GLU A 288 7.73 -9.42 -9.18
C GLU A 288 7.73 -8.99 -7.71
N VAL A 289 8.87 -8.54 -7.23
CA VAL A 289 9.01 -8.08 -5.83
C VAL A 289 8.91 -6.57 -5.73
N LEU A 290 9.60 -5.85 -6.63
CA LEU A 290 9.57 -4.38 -6.61
C LEU A 290 9.02 -3.85 -7.93
N VAL A 291 8.27 -2.76 -7.83
CA VAL A 291 7.74 -2.00 -8.98
C VAL A 291 8.00 -0.52 -8.75
N LYS A 292 8.53 0.17 -9.77
CA LYS A 292 8.63 1.64 -9.77
C LYS A 292 7.80 2.19 -10.92
N VAL A 293 6.88 3.08 -10.60
CA VAL A 293 6.08 3.85 -11.56
C VAL A 293 6.49 5.30 -11.48
N LEU A 294 7.12 5.80 -12.54
CA LEU A 294 7.46 7.22 -12.68
C LEU A 294 6.45 7.87 -13.62
N VAL A 295 5.70 8.85 -13.10
CA VAL A 295 4.65 9.57 -13.84
C VAL A 295 5.20 10.86 -14.39
N ASP A 296 5.16 11.02 -15.71
CA ASP A 296 5.77 12.16 -16.38
C ASP A 296 5.04 13.48 -16.07
N GLY A 297 5.82 14.51 -15.72
CA GLY A 297 5.33 15.83 -15.39
C GLY A 297 4.46 15.91 -14.12
N MET A 298 4.28 14.82 -13.38
CA MET A 298 3.58 14.85 -12.10
C MET A 298 4.46 15.51 -11.04
N GLY A 299 3.87 16.43 -10.28
CA GLY A 299 4.48 17.03 -9.10
C GLY A 299 4.31 16.14 -7.85
N HIS A 300 4.40 16.76 -6.67
CA HIS A 300 4.21 16.09 -5.38
C HIS A 300 2.72 15.83 -5.13
N ALA A 301 2.21 14.69 -5.58
CA ALA A 301 0.81 14.31 -5.50
C ALA A 301 0.62 12.80 -5.51
N TRP A 302 -0.59 12.36 -5.15
CA TRP A 302 -1.02 10.98 -5.39
C TRP A 302 -1.31 10.78 -6.88
N SER A 303 -0.93 9.62 -7.45
CA SER A 303 -1.08 9.28 -8.88
C SER A 303 -2.43 8.64 -9.19
#